data_9935d46db2291e8980709d253d742f23
#
_entry.id   9935d46db2291e8980709d253d742f23
#
_cell.length_a   1.000
_cell.length_b   1.000
_cell.length_c   1.000
_cell.angle_alpha   90.00
_cell.angle_beta   90.00
_cell.angle_gamma   90.00
#
_symmetry.space_group_name_H-M   'P 1'
#
loop_
_entity.id
_entity.type
_entity.pdbx_description
1 polymer ?
#
loop_
_entity_poly.entity_id
_entity_poly.type
_entity_poly.pdbx_seq_one_letter_code
_entity_poly.pdbx_strand_id
1 'polypeptide(L)'
;MTFAFDLATAVTDNGNGVYSGAVHDGWDIRGNANGGYVMALLANAMRSAANRPDPISITLHYLAPLPPGDFEIHTQVIKQGRRFTTVSASMMFGGREAVRAIGAFSEAPSVDGSMRHNETPLSDLPSFAECMRRTETGEAVPLALMSKLDMRLHPDDRGFAIGKPNGLSLTHI
;
A
#
# COMPACT_ATOMS: atom_id res chain seq x y z
N MET A 1 -10.10 -4.65 17.26
CA MET A 1 -8.67 -4.24 17.41
C MET A 1 -8.33 -3.50 16.13
N THR A 2 -7.88 -2.25 16.22
CA THR A 2 -7.53 -1.44 15.05
C THR A 2 -6.02 -1.54 14.85
N PHE A 3 -5.57 -1.90 13.67
CA PHE A 3 -4.14 -2.02 13.38
C PHE A 3 -3.50 -0.65 13.20
N ALA A 4 -2.18 -0.56 13.47
CA ALA A 4 -1.43 0.68 13.30
C ALA A 4 -1.48 1.20 11.84
N PHE A 5 -1.56 0.31 10.86
CA PHE A 5 -1.71 0.65 9.45
C PHE A 5 -3.05 1.31 9.16
N ASP A 6 -4.15 0.79 9.73
CA ASP A 6 -5.49 1.36 9.52
C ASP A 6 -5.57 2.79 10.06
N LEU A 7 -4.95 3.02 11.25
CA LEU A 7 -4.87 4.36 11.84
C LEU A 7 -4.02 5.31 10.99
N ALA A 8 -2.89 4.82 10.51
CA ALA A 8 -1.97 5.64 9.72
C ALA A 8 -2.48 5.94 8.31
N THR A 9 -3.39 5.13 7.76
CA THR A 9 -3.97 5.33 6.43
C THR A 9 -5.38 5.91 6.46
N ALA A 10 -5.89 6.27 7.64
CA ALA A 10 -7.19 6.92 7.76
C ALA A 10 -7.21 8.29 7.07
N VAL A 11 -8.31 8.58 6.41
CA VAL A 11 -8.57 9.88 5.79
C VAL A 11 -9.92 10.41 6.29
N THR A 12 -10.04 11.71 6.44
CA THR A 12 -11.26 12.40 6.83
C THR A 12 -11.97 12.92 5.58
N ASP A 13 -13.24 12.58 5.40
CA ASP A 13 -14.06 13.11 4.32
C ASP A 13 -14.54 14.52 4.71
N ASN A 14 -14.14 15.51 3.93
CA ASN A 14 -14.53 16.92 4.10
C ASN A 14 -15.70 17.32 3.19
N GLY A 15 -16.28 16.35 2.49
CA GLY A 15 -17.35 16.59 1.51
C GLY A 15 -16.81 17.02 0.14
N ASN A 16 -17.70 17.04 -0.85
CA ASN A 16 -17.40 17.47 -2.23
C ASN A 16 -16.22 16.74 -2.89
N GLY A 17 -15.91 15.51 -2.47
CA GLY A 17 -14.79 14.73 -3.01
C GLY A 17 -13.42 15.16 -2.49
N VAL A 18 -13.36 15.95 -1.42
CA VAL A 18 -12.14 16.38 -0.75
C VAL A 18 -11.93 15.58 0.53
N TYR A 19 -10.75 15.02 0.70
CA TYR A 19 -10.32 14.27 1.87
C TYR A 19 -9.05 14.88 2.44
N SER A 20 -8.89 14.82 3.75
CA SER A 20 -7.67 15.26 4.43
C SER A 20 -7.08 14.16 5.31
N GLY A 21 -5.79 14.27 5.58
CA GLY A 21 -5.05 13.39 6.45
C GLY A 21 -3.62 13.86 6.64
N ALA A 22 -2.81 13.02 7.27
CA ALA A 22 -1.40 13.29 7.46
C ALA A 22 -0.53 12.09 7.04
N VAL A 23 0.61 12.39 6.45
CA VAL A 23 1.72 11.45 6.31
C VAL A 23 2.39 11.33 7.67
N HIS A 24 2.28 10.17 8.31
CA HIS A 24 2.82 9.91 9.63
C HIS A 24 4.28 9.48 9.59
N ASP A 25 5.02 9.85 10.63
CA ASP A 25 6.39 9.37 10.85
C ASP A 25 6.44 7.84 10.97
N GLY A 26 7.55 7.29 10.53
CA GLY A 26 7.80 5.84 10.60
C GLY A 26 7.22 5.02 9.46
N TRP A 27 6.46 5.63 8.55
CA TRP A 27 6.00 5.02 7.29
C TRP A 27 6.83 5.50 6.09
N ASP A 28 8.04 5.95 6.36
CA ASP A 28 8.95 6.53 5.40
C ASP A 28 10.19 5.67 5.13
N ILE A 29 10.83 5.99 4.02
CA ILE A 29 12.16 5.51 3.64
C ILE A 29 13.02 6.75 3.44
N ARG A 30 13.97 7.00 4.38
CA ARG A 30 14.87 8.15 4.35
C ARG A 30 14.13 9.49 4.26
N GLY A 31 13.06 9.66 5.04
CA GLY A 31 12.31 10.91 5.14
C GLY A 31 11.25 11.11 4.05
N ASN A 32 11.02 10.14 3.16
CA ASN A 32 9.95 10.17 2.18
C ASN A 32 9.00 9.00 2.39
N ALA A 33 7.71 9.25 2.38
CA ALA A 33 6.68 8.23 2.57
C ALA A 33 6.86 7.06 1.60
N ASN A 34 6.71 5.84 2.10
CA ASN A 34 6.73 4.64 1.27
C ASN A 34 5.60 4.70 0.25
N GLY A 35 5.88 4.31 -1.01
CA GLY A 35 4.90 4.39 -2.10
C GLY A 35 3.65 3.55 -1.85
N GLY A 36 3.76 2.36 -1.27
CA GLY A 36 2.61 1.53 -0.90
C GLY A 36 1.75 2.16 0.20
N TYR A 37 2.37 2.80 1.17
CA TYR A 37 1.67 3.57 2.19
C TYR A 37 0.88 4.75 1.59
N VAL A 38 1.51 5.52 0.70
CA VAL A 38 0.84 6.62 -0.03
C VAL A 38 -0.30 6.09 -0.91
N MET A 39 -0.11 4.94 -1.56
CA MET A 39 -1.17 4.28 -2.33
C MET A 39 -2.37 3.95 -1.44
N ALA A 40 -2.16 3.46 -0.22
CA ALA A 40 -3.24 3.13 0.70
C ALA A 40 -4.05 4.36 1.12
N LEU A 41 -3.40 5.50 1.36
CA LEU A 41 -4.06 6.78 1.63
C LEU A 41 -5.00 7.20 0.48
N LEU A 42 -4.49 7.19 -0.75
CA LEU A 42 -5.27 7.49 -1.95
C LEU A 42 -6.39 6.48 -2.18
N ALA A 43 -6.10 5.17 -2.01
CA ALA A 43 -7.08 4.11 -2.15
C ALA A 43 -8.27 4.27 -1.20
N ASN A 44 -8.02 4.67 0.06
CA ASN A 44 -9.08 4.91 1.03
C ASN A 44 -9.99 6.08 0.63
N ALA A 45 -9.43 7.21 0.19
CA ALA A 45 -10.20 8.33 -0.31
C ALA A 45 -10.99 7.97 -1.59
N MET A 46 -10.34 7.31 -2.54
CA MET A 46 -10.96 6.91 -3.81
C MET A 46 -12.06 5.86 -3.60
N ARG A 47 -11.87 4.90 -2.69
CA ARG A 47 -12.87 3.91 -2.31
C ARG A 47 -14.12 4.57 -1.73
N SER A 48 -13.95 5.55 -0.85
CA SER A 48 -15.03 6.35 -0.29
C SER A 48 -15.79 7.10 -1.39
N ALA A 49 -15.07 7.82 -2.27
CA ALA A 49 -15.66 8.55 -3.40
C ALA A 49 -16.36 7.63 -4.40
N ALA A 50 -15.83 6.43 -4.64
CA ALA A 50 -16.43 5.44 -5.52
C ALA A 50 -17.72 4.84 -4.96
N ASN A 51 -17.92 4.91 -3.65
CA ASN A 51 -18.92 4.16 -2.89
C ASN A 51 -18.91 2.66 -3.26
N ARG A 52 -17.69 2.09 -3.35
CA ARG A 52 -17.42 0.69 -3.69
C ARG A 52 -16.28 0.18 -2.83
N PRO A 53 -16.39 -1.02 -2.22
CA PRO A 53 -15.42 -1.49 -1.21
C PRO A 53 -14.08 -1.92 -1.79
N ASP A 54 -14.05 -2.45 -3.02
CA ASP A 54 -12.89 -3.20 -3.50
C ASP A 54 -12.22 -2.50 -4.68
N PRO A 55 -10.91 -2.18 -4.59
CA PRO A 55 -10.15 -1.73 -5.73
C PRO A 55 -9.89 -2.90 -6.69
N ILE A 56 -10.19 -2.71 -7.97
CA ILE A 56 -9.86 -3.66 -9.03
C ILE A 56 -8.53 -3.30 -9.68
N SER A 57 -8.29 -2.01 -9.83
CA SER A 57 -7.01 -1.47 -10.30
C SER A 57 -6.80 -0.08 -9.75
N ILE A 58 -5.55 0.25 -9.41
CA ILE A 58 -5.13 1.61 -9.09
C ILE A 58 -3.77 1.83 -9.75
N THR A 59 -3.65 2.94 -10.49
CA THR A 59 -2.38 3.41 -11.04
C THR A 59 -2.05 4.75 -10.42
N LEU A 60 -0.82 4.88 -9.92
CA LEU A 60 -0.31 6.10 -9.32
C LEU A 60 0.90 6.63 -10.07
N HIS A 61 0.98 7.96 -10.15
CA HIS A 61 2.16 8.70 -10.58
C HIS A 61 2.66 9.55 -9.41
N TYR A 62 3.83 9.23 -8.91
CA TYR A 62 4.50 10.00 -7.86
C TYR A 62 5.24 11.17 -8.51
N LEU A 63 4.76 12.38 -8.29
CA LEU A 63 5.23 13.59 -8.95
C LEU A 63 6.23 14.38 -8.09
N ALA A 64 6.13 14.20 -6.76
CA ALA A 64 7.02 14.85 -5.81
C ALA A 64 7.22 14.00 -4.55
N PRO A 65 8.34 14.17 -3.82
CA PRO A 65 8.55 13.58 -2.52
C PRO A 65 7.47 13.99 -1.51
N LEU A 66 7.11 13.06 -0.61
CA LEU A 66 6.12 13.24 0.44
C LEU A 66 6.79 13.00 1.81
N PRO A 67 7.34 14.05 2.45
CA PRO A 67 7.76 13.95 3.84
C PRO A 67 6.54 13.88 4.77
N PRO A 68 6.72 13.58 6.07
CA PRO A 68 5.66 13.70 7.06
C PRO A 68 5.00 15.08 7.05
N GLY A 69 3.68 15.13 7.21
CA GLY A 69 2.89 16.36 7.22
C GLY A 69 1.49 16.18 6.62
N ASP A 70 0.71 17.25 6.66
CA ASP A 70 -0.69 17.26 6.24
C ASP A 70 -0.83 17.28 4.72
N PHE A 71 -1.86 16.60 4.23
CA PHE A 71 -2.23 16.57 2.82
C PHE A 71 -3.74 16.72 2.62
N GLU A 72 -4.10 17.08 1.39
CA GLU A 72 -5.47 16.96 0.89
C GLU A 72 -5.49 16.03 -0.34
N ILE A 73 -6.55 15.22 -0.47
CA ILE A 73 -6.83 14.43 -1.66
C ILE A 73 -8.12 14.93 -2.28
N HIS A 74 -8.02 15.33 -3.54
CA HIS A 74 -9.17 15.74 -4.34
C HIS A 74 -9.55 14.60 -5.28
N THR A 75 -10.75 14.09 -5.14
CA THR A 75 -11.26 12.96 -5.94
C THR A 75 -12.30 13.44 -6.94
N GLN A 76 -12.37 12.75 -8.07
CA GLN A 76 -13.41 12.96 -9.08
C GLN A 76 -13.90 11.60 -9.60
N VAL A 77 -15.18 11.34 -9.50
CA VAL A 77 -15.82 10.20 -10.16
C VAL A 77 -15.87 10.48 -11.66
N ILE A 78 -15.04 9.75 -12.42
CA ILE A 78 -14.95 9.87 -13.89
C ILE A 78 -16.12 9.14 -14.55
N LYS A 79 -16.45 7.95 -14.01
CA LYS A 79 -17.53 7.12 -14.54
C LYS A 79 -18.13 6.28 -13.42
N GLN A 80 -19.44 6.31 -13.30
CA GLN A 80 -20.19 5.40 -12.45
C GLN A 80 -20.95 4.41 -13.34
N GLY A 81 -20.52 3.16 -13.34
CA GLY A 81 -21.15 2.07 -14.07
C GLY A 81 -21.92 1.13 -13.14
N ARG A 82 -22.61 0.16 -13.74
CA ARG A 82 -23.36 -0.85 -12.97
C ARG A 82 -22.41 -1.72 -12.11
N ARG A 83 -21.27 -2.13 -12.63
CA ARG A 83 -20.31 -3.00 -11.94
C ARG A 83 -19.12 -2.24 -11.39
N PHE A 84 -18.64 -1.22 -12.09
CA PHE A 84 -17.42 -0.50 -11.79
C PHE A 84 -17.66 1.00 -11.67
N THR A 85 -16.97 1.63 -10.74
CA THR A 85 -16.85 3.07 -10.64
C THR A 85 -15.38 3.44 -10.87
N THR A 86 -15.12 4.34 -11.81
CA THR A 86 -13.77 4.86 -12.08
C THR A 86 -13.62 6.21 -11.42
N VAL A 87 -12.56 6.37 -10.63
CA VAL A 87 -12.25 7.58 -9.87
C VAL A 87 -10.84 8.03 -10.21
N SER A 88 -10.64 9.32 -10.42
CA SER A 88 -9.31 9.95 -10.39
C SER A 88 -9.10 10.67 -9.06
N ALA A 89 -7.85 10.81 -8.66
CA ALA A 89 -7.48 11.52 -7.46
C ALA A 89 -6.17 12.28 -7.63
N SER A 90 -6.07 13.43 -6.94
CA SER A 90 -4.85 14.24 -6.83
C SER A 90 -4.57 14.46 -5.35
N MET A 91 -3.38 14.05 -4.88
CA MET A 91 -2.92 14.37 -3.53
C MET A 91 -2.09 15.65 -3.58
N MET A 92 -2.55 16.65 -2.83
CA MET A 92 -1.92 17.95 -2.68
C MET A 92 -1.11 17.97 -1.39
N PHE A 93 0.15 18.37 -1.49
CA PHE A 93 1.06 18.49 -0.36
C PHE A 93 1.90 19.77 -0.49
N GLY A 94 1.91 20.62 0.54
CA GLY A 94 2.64 21.88 0.51
C GLY A 94 2.24 22.80 -0.65
N GLY A 95 0.96 22.83 -1.03
CA GLY A 95 0.43 23.65 -2.11
C GLY A 95 0.70 23.17 -3.53
N ARG A 96 1.28 21.96 -3.71
CA ARG A 96 1.54 21.34 -5.02
C ARG A 96 0.96 19.94 -5.11
N GLU A 97 0.69 19.49 -6.32
CA GLU A 97 0.31 18.10 -6.56
C GLU A 97 1.53 17.19 -6.40
N ALA A 98 1.44 16.27 -5.44
CA ALA A 98 2.51 15.33 -5.15
C ALA A 98 2.25 13.94 -5.76
N VAL A 99 0.99 13.54 -5.88
CA VAL A 99 0.61 12.26 -6.50
C VAL A 99 -0.66 12.42 -7.31
N ARG A 100 -0.68 11.80 -8.48
CA ARG A 100 -1.88 11.64 -9.33
C ARG A 100 -2.24 10.17 -9.39
N ALA A 101 -3.54 9.86 -9.28
CA ALA A 101 -4.04 8.49 -9.35
C ALA A 101 -5.28 8.37 -10.24
N ILE A 102 -5.46 7.19 -10.79
CA ILE A 102 -6.71 6.73 -11.39
C ILE A 102 -6.93 5.28 -10.99
N GLY A 103 -8.18 4.92 -10.67
CA GLY A 103 -8.52 3.56 -10.25
C GLY A 103 -9.96 3.19 -10.60
N ALA A 104 -10.18 1.88 -10.69
CA ALA A 104 -11.49 1.28 -10.84
C ALA A 104 -11.85 0.50 -9.57
N PHE A 105 -13.06 0.67 -9.09
CA PHE A 105 -13.58 0.06 -7.86
C PHE A 105 -14.86 -0.73 -8.15
N SER A 106 -15.08 -1.80 -7.40
CA SER A 106 -16.23 -2.69 -7.53
C SER A 106 -16.60 -3.28 -6.17
N GLU A 107 -17.52 -4.21 -6.18
CA GLU A 107 -17.74 -5.18 -5.13
C GLU A 107 -17.16 -6.52 -5.58
N ALA A 108 -16.35 -7.17 -4.73
CA ALA A 108 -15.88 -8.51 -4.99
C ALA A 108 -17.08 -9.46 -5.09
N PRO A 109 -17.08 -10.43 -6.03
CA PRO A 109 -18.14 -11.44 -6.07
C PRO A 109 -18.18 -12.20 -4.76
N SER A 110 -19.40 -12.58 -4.32
CA SER A 110 -19.55 -13.42 -3.14
C SER A 110 -18.76 -14.73 -3.30
N VAL A 111 -18.21 -15.21 -2.19
CA VAL A 111 -17.38 -16.45 -2.18
C VAL A 111 -18.14 -17.65 -2.74
N ASP A 112 -19.47 -17.67 -2.60
CA ASP A 112 -20.33 -18.79 -2.92
C ASP A 112 -20.78 -18.87 -4.40
N GLY A 113 -20.50 -17.86 -5.21
CA GLY A 113 -20.98 -17.79 -6.60
C GLY A 113 -19.91 -17.66 -7.67
N SER A 114 -18.64 -17.57 -7.31
CA SER A 114 -17.57 -17.36 -8.28
C SER A 114 -16.77 -18.62 -8.53
N MET A 115 -16.57 -18.95 -9.80
CA MET A 115 -15.60 -19.98 -10.19
C MET A 115 -14.21 -19.46 -9.83
N ARG A 116 -13.52 -20.17 -8.93
CA ARG A 116 -12.12 -19.90 -8.59
C ARG A 116 -11.27 -20.99 -9.20
N HIS A 117 -10.36 -20.60 -10.04
CA HIS A 117 -9.39 -21.50 -10.64
C HIS A 117 -7.99 -21.01 -10.29
N ASN A 118 -7.23 -21.84 -9.61
CA ASN A 118 -5.84 -21.57 -9.26
C ASN A 118 -5.02 -22.81 -9.59
N GLU A 119 -4.27 -22.75 -10.68
CA GLU A 119 -3.39 -23.83 -11.13
C GLU A 119 -1.99 -23.75 -10.53
N THR A 120 -1.66 -22.63 -9.89
CA THR A 120 -0.32 -22.45 -9.32
C THR A 120 -0.28 -23.11 -7.95
N PRO A 121 0.48 -24.21 -7.78
CA PRO A 121 0.69 -24.76 -6.46
C PRO A 121 1.38 -23.74 -5.58
N LEU A 122 1.06 -23.74 -4.29
CA LEU A 122 1.85 -23.01 -3.31
C LEU A 122 3.30 -23.49 -3.39
N SER A 123 4.23 -22.58 -3.45
CA SER A 123 5.66 -22.90 -3.33
C SER A 123 5.87 -23.66 -2.01
N ASP A 124 6.77 -24.63 -2.01
CA ASP A 124 7.21 -25.32 -0.79
C ASP A 124 8.05 -24.33 0.02
N LEU A 125 7.37 -23.51 0.80
CA LEU A 125 7.99 -22.45 1.63
C LEU A 125 8.06 -22.94 3.07
N PRO A 126 9.18 -22.70 3.76
CA PRO A 126 9.26 -22.87 5.19
C PRO A 126 8.17 -22.05 5.89
N SER A 127 7.73 -22.49 7.06
CA SER A 127 6.79 -21.71 7.85
C SER A 127 7.38 -20.35 8.22
N PHE A 128 6.53 -19.36 8.49
CA PHE A 128 6.96 -18.04 8.93
C PHE A 128 7.92 -18.08 10.11
N ALA A 129 7.73 -19.01 11.05
CA ALA A 129 8.57 -19.18 12.23
C ALA A 129 9.97 -19.71 11.91
N GLU A 130 10.13 -20.48 10.85
CA GLU A 130 11.41 -21.04 10.41
C GLU A 130 12.24 -20.04 9.59
N CYS A 131 11.59 -18.99 9.10
CA CYS A 131 12.24 -17.94 8.34
C CYS A 131 12.95 -16.93 9.25
N MET A 132 14.11 -16.45 8.80
CA MET A 132 14.93 -15.52 9.57
C MET A 132 14.34 -14.10 9.55
N ARG A 133 14.23 -13.48 10.71
CA ARG A 133 13.79 -12.08 10.82
C ARG A 133 14.82 -11.16 10.14
N ARG A 134 14.39 -10.26 9.29
CA ARG A 134 15.28 -9.35 8.56
C ARG A 134 16.10 -8.45 9.49
N THR A 135 15.55 -8.05 10.63
CA THR A 135 16.27 -7.25 11.64
C THR A 135 17.49 -7.94 12.24
N GLU A 136 17.60 -9.27 12.10
CA GLU A 136 18.69 -10.07 12.62
C GLU A 136 19.88 -10.15 11.65
N THR A 137 19.74 -9.59 10.44
CA THR A 137 20.77 -9.70 9.38
C THR A 137 21.91 -8.69 9.48
N GLY A 138 21.93 -7.83 10.50
CA GLY A 138 23.03 -6.89 10.75
C GLY A 138 23.08 -5.69 9.77
N GLU A 139 21.97 -5.34 9.13
CA GLU A 139 21.92 -4.19 8.24
C GLU A 139 22.21 -2.87 8.98
N ALA A 140 23.11 -2.08 8.41
CA ALA A 140 23.67 -0.88 9.03
C ALA A 140 22.72 0.34 9.06
N VAL A 141 21.52 0.28 8.44
CA VAL A 141 20.55 1.40 8.42
C VAL A 141 19.14 0.84 8.66
N PRO A 142 18.62 0.97 9.88
CA PRO A 142 17.22 0.66 10.14
C PRO A 142 16.35 1.65 9.39
N LEU A 143 15.65 1.21 8.35
CA LEU A 143 14.59 2.00 7.75
C LEU A 143 13.41 2.06 8.72
N ALA A 144 12.85 3.24 8.96
CA ALA A 144 11.75 3.44 9.90
C ALA A 144 10.56 2.50 9.58
N LEU A 145 10.27 2.31 8.30
CA LEU A 145 9.25 1.39 7.82
C LEU A 145 9.44 -0.06 8.30
N MET A 146 10.68 -0.51 8.46
CA MET A 146 10.97 -1.89 8.90
C MET A 146 10.51 -2.16 10.33
N SER A 147 10.34 -1.13 11.16
CA SER A 147 9.78 -1.26 12.50
C SER A 147 8.27 -1.54 12.50
N LYS A 148 7.59 -1.31 11.37
CA LYS A 148 6.16 -1.52 11.17
C LYS A 148 5.82 -2.89 10.58
N LEU A 149 6.82 -3.61 10.06
CA LEU A 149 6.68 -4.87 9.34
C LEU A 149 7.48 -5.97 10.02
N ASP A 150 6.92 -7.17 10.13
CA ASP A 150 7.68 -8.37 10.50
C ASP A 150 8.04 -9.14 9.24
N MET A 151 9.11 -8.70 8.58
CA MET A 151 9.62 -9.35 7.37
C MET A 151 10.52 -10.52 7.70
N ARG A 152 10.29 -11.65 7.03
CA ARG A 152 11.06 -12.88 7.18
C ARG A 152 11.67 -13.30 5.85
N LEU A 153 12.95 -13.58 5.84
CA LEU A 153 13.67 -14.06 4.66
C LEU A 153 13.71 -15.58 4.66
N HIS A 154 13.54 -16.17 3.47
CA HIS A 154 13.77 -17.59 3.27
C HIS A 154 15.22 -17.94 3.72
N PRO A 155 15.44 -19.12 4.34
CA PRO A 155 16.78 -19.52 4.77
C PRO A 155 17.84 -19.44 3.67
N ASP A 156 17.47 -19.75 2.43
CA ASP A 156 18.40 -19.72 1.28
C ASP A 156 18.69 -18.29 0.77
N ASP A 157 17.89 -17.29 1.18
CA ASP A 157 18.07 -15.89 0.80
C ASP A 157 18.95 -15.08 1.77
N ARG A 158 19.55 -15.74 2.75
CA ARG A 158 20.46 -15.09 3.73
C ARG A 158 21.59 -14.32 3.06
N GLY A 159 22.02 -14.78 1.89
CA GLY A 159 23.08 -14.16 1.11
C GLY A 159 22.75 -12.76 0.61
N PHE A 160 21.46 -12.45 0.37
CA PHE A 160 21.02 -11.11 -0.06
C PHE A 160 21.42 -10.02 0.94
N ALA A 161 21.18 -10.26 2.23
CA ALA A 161 21.47 -9.30 3.29
C ALA A 161 22.98 -8.97 3.46
N ILE A 162 23.87 -9.85 2.99
CA ILE A 162 25.32 -9.68 3.05
C ILE A 162 25.95 -9.46 1.67
N GLY A 163 25.16 -9.06 0.68
CA GLY A 163 25.64 -8.75 -0.66
C GLY A 163 26.01 -9.97 -1.52
N LYS A 164 25.50 -11.15 -1.19
CA LYS A 164 25.71 -12.41 -1.95
C LYS A 164 24.35 -12.96 -2.43
N PRO A 165 23.65 -12.27 -3.35
CA PRO A 165 22.37 -12.73 -3.85
C PRO A 165 22.53 -14.04 -4.65
N ASN A 166 21.54 -14.92 -4.54
CA ASN A 166 21.47 -16.18 -5.31
C ASN A 166 20.50 -16.13 -6.50
N GLY A 167 19.95 -14.94 -6.81
CA GLY A 167 18.99 -14.74 -7.89
C GLY A 167 17.54 -15.06 -7.52
N LEU A 168 17.28 -15.52 -6.30
CA LEU A 168 15.93 -15.72 -5.76
C LEU A 168 15.68 -14.71 -4.64
N SER A 169 14.45 -14.26 -4.51
CA SER A 169 13.99 -13.47 -3.36
C SER A 169 12.61 -13.96 -2.93
N LEU A 170 12.58 -14.68 -1.83
CA LEU A 170 11.36 -15.15 -1.19
C LEU A 170 11.27 -14.52 0.20
N THR A 171 10.19 -13.79 0.43
CA THR A 171 9.99 -13.03 1.66
C THR A 171 8.55 -13.21 2.15
N HIS A 172 8.39 -13.52 3.43
CA HIS A 172 7.12 -13.36 4.14
C HIS A 172 7.04 -11.93 4.72
N ILE A 173 5.87 -11.32 4.63
CA ILE A 173 5.57 -9.98 5.17
C ILE A 173 4.36 -10.08 6.08
#